data_67124b21a2ce21d123c967bd4dff9e95
#
_entry.id   67124b21a2ce21d123c967bd4dff9e95
#
_cell.length_a   1.000
_cell.length_b   1.000
_cell.length_c   1.000
_cell.angle_alpha   90.00
_cell.angle_beta   90.00
_cell.angle_gamma   90.00
#
_symmetry.space_group_name_H-M   'P 1'
#
loop_
_entity.id
_entity.type
_entity.pdbx_description
1 polymer ?
#
loop_
_entity_poly.entity_id
_entity_poly.type
_entity_poly.pdbx_seq_one_letter_code
_entity_poly.pdbx_strand_id
1 'polypeptide(L)'
;QEMLRGGRLHKQRALLDELSKKSLTRQGNILKFYTRATLQRIEEKGIAELVCIGPQEVDLDNLLLEQPLSLNPSQQEAMDAIDCHGFNTWLIDGVTGSGKTEIYLQCIEKVIRYGRQALVMIPEISLTPQTEKRFRDRFNVEVAMMHSGLTDQERLESWTEAATGQAAILLGTRSAVFTPMKNPGIIIIDEEHDQSYKQQDGFRYSARDLAVIRAKQEKIPIILGSATPS
;
A
#
# COMPACT_ATOMS: atom_id res chain seq x y z
N GLN A 1 45.80 -3.77 -1.98
CA GLN A 1 44.97 -4.86 -2.51
C GLN A 1 44.32 -5.73 -1.42
N GLU A 2 44.97 -5.91 -0.23
CA GLU A 2 44.39 -6.69 0.89
C GLU A 2 43.26 -5.96 1.62
N MET A 3 43.29 -4.64 1.75
CA MET A 3 42.19 -3.87 2.34
C MET A 3 40.88 -3.97 1.53
N LEU A 4 40.95 -4.10 0.21
CA LEU A 4 39.78 -4.26 -0.66
C LEU A 4 39.17 -5.67 -0.59
N ARG A 5 39.96 -6.70 -0.22
CA ARG A 5 39.44 -8.07 0.00
C ARG A 5 38.67 -8.18 1.33
N GLY A 6 39.08 -7.49 2.37
CA GLY A 6 38.38 -7.48 3.66
C GLY A 6 36.99 -6.84 3.61
N GLY A 7 36.83 -5.75 2.87
CA GLY A 7 35.52 -5.08 2.72
C GLY A 7 34.46 -5.88 1.95
N ARG A 8 34.89 -6.72 0.98
CA ARG A 8 33.98 -7.61 0.24
C ARG A 8 33.48 -8.79 1.10
N LEU A 9 34.36 -9.39 1.89
CA LEU A 9 33.98 -10.46 2.83
C LEU A 9 33.04 -9.97 3.92
N HIS A 10 33.23 -8.76 4.42
CA HIS A 10 32.37 -8.15 5.43
C HIS A 10 30.94 -7.92 4.90
N LYS A 11 30.80 -7.42 3.66
CA LYS A 11 29.49 -7.23 3.01
C LYS A 11 28.75 -8.55 2.77
N GLN A 12 29.46 -9.60 2.38
CA GLN A 12 28.83 -10.92 2.19
C GLN A 12 28.37 -11.53 3.51
N ARG A 13 29.16 -11.40 4.59
CA ARG A 13 28.74 -11.83 5.93
C ARG A 13 27.52 -11.07 6.44
N ALA A 14 27.50 -9.75 6.29
CA ALA A 14 26.35 -8.94 6.69
C ALA A 14 25.06 -9.34 5.94
N LEU A 15 25.17 -9.64 4.63
CA LEU A 15 24.03 -10.14 3.86
C LEU A 15 23.56 -11.53 4.32
N LEU A 16 24.50 -12.42 4.64
CA LEU A 16 24.17 -13.75 5.18
C LEU A 16 23.49 -13.66 6.55
N ASP A 17 23.96 -12.76 7.41
CA ASP A 17 23.34 -12.50 8.71
C ASP A 17 21.94 -11.92 8.57
N GLU A 18 21.70 -11.10 7.56
CA GLU A 18 20.37 -10.56 7.25
C GLU A 18 19.41 -11.63 6.71
N LEU A 19 19.87 -12.45 5.76
CA LEU A 19 19.10 -13.56 5.20
C LEU A 19 18.82 -14.66 6.23
N SER A 20 19.73 -14.87 7.19
CA SER A 20 19.51 -15.89 8.25
C SER A 20 18.43 -15.49 9.25
N LYS A 21 18.14 -14.19 9.39
CA LYS A 21 17.10 -13.67 10.30
C LYS A 21 15.70 -13.72 9.69
N LYS A 22 15.61 -13.78 8.37
CA LYS A 22 14.34 -13.83 7.62
C LYS A 22 14.45 -14.90 6.55
N SER A 23 13.55 -15.86 6.57
CA SER A 23 13.50 -16.94 5.57
C SER A 23 13.20 -16.43 4.15
N LEU A 24 12.53 -15.28 4.04
CA LEU A 24 12.20 -14.60 2.79
C LEU A 24 12.51 -13.11 2.92
N THR A 25 13.24 -12.58 1.93
CA THR A 25 13.54 -11.13 1.85
C THR A 25 13.42 -10.70 0.40
N ARG A 26 12.75 -9.57 0.14
CA ARG A 26 12.59 -9.03 -1.21
C ARG A 26 13.92 -8.65 -1.82
N GLN A 27 14.13 -9.06 -3.08
CA GLN A 27 15.33 -8.71 -3.84
C GLN A 27 15.57 -7.20 -3.90
N GLY A 28 14.52 -6.38 -4.08
CA GLY A 28 14.63 -4.92 -4.10
C GLY A 28 15.19 -4.32 -2.82
N ASN A 29 14.80 -4.85 -1.65
CA ASN A 29 15.34 -4.40 -0.36
C ASN A 29 16.82 -4.75 -0.20
N ILE A 30 17.22 -5.91 -0.70
CA ILE A 30 18.61 -6.35 -0.65
C ILE A 30 19.46 -5.51 -1.62
N LEU A 31 18.94 -5.19 -2.82
CA LEU A 31 19.66 -4.41 -3.83
C LEU A 31 19.89 -2.94 -3.43
N LYS A 32 19.18 -2.41 -2.41
CA LYS A 32 19.50 -1.09 -1.82
C LYS A 32 20.89 -1.05 -1.18
N PHE A 33 21.37 -2.18 -0.67
CA PHE A 33 22.63 -2.28 0.08
C PHE A 33 23.69 -3.14 -0.61
N TYR A 34 23.28 -4.04 -1.52
CA TYR A 34 24.13 -5.03 -2.17
C TYR A 34 23.96 -5.03 -3.68
N THR A 35 25.02 -5.39 -4.41
CA THR A 35 24.98 -5.44 -5.87
C THR A 35 24.38 -6.76 -6.39
N ARG A 36 23.81 -6.74 -7.61
CA ARG A 36 23.33 -7.95 -8.28
C ARG A 36 24.40 -9.04 -8.38
N ALA A 37 25.66 -8.65 -8.64
CA ALA A 37 26.79 -9.60 -8.68
C ALA A 37 27.05 -10.28 -7.31
N THR A 38 26.71 -9.64 -6.20
CA THR A 38 26.81 -10.24 -4.85
C THR A 38 25.70 -11.27 -4.66
N LEU A 39 24.48 -10.97 -5.07
CA LEU A 39 23.34 -11.89 -5.01
C LEU A 39 23.59 -13.13 -5.88
N GLN A 40 24.00 -12.95 -7.13
CA GLN A 40 24.29 -14.03 -8.05
C GLN A 40 25.35 -15.01 -7.50
N ARG A 41 26.39 -14.50 -6.85
CA ARG A 41 27.41 -15.36 -6.22
C ARG A 41 26.91 -16.16 -5.04
N ILE A 42 25.94 -15.63 -4.29
CA ILE A 42 25.33 -16.32 -3.16
C ILE A 42 24.40 -17.43 -3.68
N GLU A 43 23.70 -17.16 -4.76
CA GLU A 43 22.86 -18.12 -5.49
C GLU A 43 23.71 -19.25 -6.10
N GLU A 44 24.80 -18.92 -6.82
CA GLU A 44 25.75 -19.89 -7.36
C GLU A 44 26.40 -20.79 -6.29
N LYS A 45 26.50 -20.32 -5.06
CA LYS A 45 27.00 -21.09 -3.91
C LYS A 45 25.90 -21.90 -3.20
N GLY A 46 24.66 -21.84 -3.68
CA GLY A 46 23.52 -22.53 -3.05
C GLY A 46 23.17 -22.05 -1.65
N ILE A 47 23.55 -20.83 -1.30
CA ILE A 47 23.30 -20.26 0.04
C ILE A 47 21.94 -19.56 0.09
N ALA A 48 21.50 -19.01 -1.03
CA ALA A 48 20.17 -18.41 -1.21
C ALA A 48 19.69 -18.71 -2.62
N GLU A 49 18.40 -18.73 -2.81
CA GLU A 49 17.74 -18.96 -4.10
C GLU A 49 16.81 -17.80 -4.41
N LEU A 50 16.82 -17.35 -5.67
CA LEU A 50 15.85 -16.39 -6.16
C LEU A 50 14.57 -17.10 -6.54
N VAL A 51 13.54 -16.97 -5.72
CA VAL A 51 12.24 -17.61 -5.95
C VAL A 51 11.24 -16.56 -6.44
N CYS A 52 10.57 -16.85 -7.55
CA CYS A 52 9.41 -16.07 -7.97
C CYS A 52 8.20 -16.55 -7.16
N ILE A 53 7.82 -15.78 -6.15
CA ILE A 53 6.62 -16.07 -5.39
C ILE A 53 5.43 -15.45 -6.14
N GLY A 54 4.50 -16.30 -6.58
CA GLY A 54 3.21 -15.84 -7.11
C GLY A 54 2.40 -15.11 -6.05
N PRO A 55 1.23 -14.55 -6.42
CA PRO A 55 0.33 -13.93 -5.47
C PRO A 55 0.05 -14.92 -4.31
N GLN A 56 0.42 -14.54 -3.10
CA GLN A 56 0.10 -15.34 -1.93
C GLN A 56 -1.38 -15.16 -1.61
N GLU A 57 -2.05 -16.24 -1.27
CA GLU A 57 -3.37 -16.14 -0.66
C GLU A 57 -3.24 -15.43 0.69
N VAL A 58 -4.14 -14.47 0.92
CA VAL A 58 -4.17 -13.74 2.19
C VAL A 58 -4.61 -14.70 3.28
N ASP A 59 -3.81 -14.84 4.32
CA ASP A 59 -4.18 -15.58 5.53
C ASP A 59 -5.25 -14.80 6.31
N LEU A 60 -6.50 -15.15 6.09
CA LEU A 60 -7.64 -14.45 6.70
C LEU A 60 -7.75 -14.68 8.20
N ASP A 61 -7.20 -15.77 8.73
CA ASP A 61 -7.22 -16.08 10.16
C ASP A 61 -6.23 -15.17 10.92
N ASN A 62 -5.12 -14.80 10.26
CA ASN A 62 -4.10 -13.91 10.80
C ASN A 62 -4.03 -12.57 10.03
N LEU A 63 -5.16 -12.10 9.49
CA LEU A 63 -5.22 -10.85 8.71
C LEU A 63 -4.82 -9.62 9.53
N LEU A 64 -5.20 -9.58 10.80
CA LEU A 64 -4.97 -8.43 11.68
C LEU A 64 -3.78 -8.67 12.60
N LEU A 65 -2.81 -7.75 12.59
CA LEU A 65 -1.72 -7.69 13.57
C LEU A 65 -2.13 -6.90 14.81
N GLU A 66 -3.00 -5.90 14.64
CA GLU A 66 -3.58 -5.11 15.73
C GLU A 66 -5.10 -5.20 15.68
N GLN A 67 -5.71 -5.32 16.85
CA GLN A 67 -7.18 -5.34 16.96
C GLN A 67 -7.80 -4.00 16.57
N PRO A 68 -8.99 -4.00 15.93
CA PRO A 68 -9.73 -2.79 15.64
C PRO A 68 -10.00 -1.97 16.90
N LEU A 69 -9.86 -0.66 16.80
CA LEU A 69 -10.28 0.23 17.88
C LEU A 69 -11.81 0.25 17.99
N SER A 70 -12.30 0.36 19.21
CA SER A 70 -13.73 0.55 19.43
C SER A 70 -14.19 1.88 18.81
N LEU A 71 -15.21 1.83 17.98
CA LEU A 71 -15.81 3.01 17.39
C LEU A 71 -16.69 3.74 18.40
N ASN A 72 -16.68 5.05 18.39
CA ASN A 72 -17.68 5.84 19.10
C ASN A 72 -19.04 5.78 18.37
N PRO A 73 -20.15 6.21 19.00
CA PRO A 73 -21.48 6.09 18.38
C PRO A 73 -21.58 6.69 16.97
N SER A 74 -21.01 7.87 16.72
CA SER A 74 -21.05 8.51 15.41
C SER A 74 -20.21 7.77 14.36
N GLN A 75 -19.05 7.25 14.76
CA GLN A 75 -18.22 6.40 13.89
C GLN A 75 -18.91 5.08 13.57
N GLN A 76 -19.60 4.49 14.56
CA GLN A 76 -20.36 3.26 14.35
C GLN A 76 -21.52 3.48 13.40
N GLU A 77 -22.26 4.58 13.55
CA GLU A 77 -23.33 4.96 12.61
C GLU A 77 -22.79 5.11 11.18
N ALA A 78 -21.66 5.80 10.99
CA ALA A 78 -21.02 5.93 9.68
C ALA A 78 -20.58 4.56 9.12
N MET A 79 -20.01 3.70 9.97
CA MET A 79 -19.56 2.36 9.60
C MET A 79 -20.71 1.43 9.19
N ASP A 80 -21.84 1.53 9.88
CA ASP A 80 -23.06 0.75 9.59
C ASP A 80 -23.76 1.23 8.33
N ALA A 81 -23.65 2.51 8.00
CA ALA A 81 -24.19 3.07 6.78
C ALA A 81 -23.38 2.66 5.53
N ILE A 82 -22.05 2.45 5.65
CA ILE A 82 -21.17 2.17 4.52
C ILE A 82 -21.41 0.74 4.00
N ASP A 83 -22.03 0.65 2.81
CA ASP A 83 -22.09 -0.61 2.06
C ASP A 83 -20.81 -0.78 1.23
N CYS A 84 -20.11 -1.88 1.45
CA CYS A 84 -18.91 -2.26 0.70
C CYS A 84 -19.24 -3.05 -0.60
N HIS A 85 -20.50 -3.11 -1.03
CA HIS A 85 -20.92 -3.80 -2.23
C HIS A 85 -21.43 -2.82 -3.30
N GLY A 86 -21.02 -3.05 -4.53
CA GLY A 86 -21.45 -2.22 -5.65
C GLY A 86 -20.90 -0.79 -5.61
N PHE A 87 -21.31 0.02 -6.58
CA PHE A 87 -20.87 1.42 -6.65
C PHE A 87 -21.76 2.32 -5.77
N ASN A 88 -21.15 2.89 -4.78
CA ASN A 88 -21.71 3.97 -3.96
C ASN A 88 -20.61 4.98 -3.65
N THR A 89 -20.96 6.23 -3.50
CA THR A 89 -20.05 7.30 -3.06
C THR A 89 -20.45 7.72 -1.65
N TRP A 90 -19.56 7.53 -0.71
CA TRP A 90 -19.72 7.89 0.70
C TRP A 90 -18.85 9.09 1.03
N LEU A 91 -19.43 10.10 1.65
CA LEU A 91 -18.70 11.25 2.20
C LEU A 91 -18.66 11.10 3.71
N ILE A 92 -17.43 10.99 4.26
CA ILE A 92 -17.21 11.01 5.71
C ILE A 92 -16.76 12.43 6.08
N ASP A 93 -17.70 13.18 6.65
CA ASP A 93 -17.43 14.51 7.20
C ASP A 93 -17.01 14.39 8.66
N GLY A 94 -15.83 14.88 8.99
CA GLY A 94 -15.31 14.81 10.34
C GLY A 94 -13.99 15.58 10.47
N VAL A 95 -13.86 16.34 11.53
CA VAL A 95 -12.65 17.14 11.81
C VAL A 95 -11.38 16.29 11.82
N THR A 96 -10.23 16.93 11.65
CA THR A 96 -8.93 16.26 11.79
C THR A 96 -8.82 15.63 13.18
N GLY A 97 -8.39 14.36 13.23
CA GLY A 97 -8.33 13.61 14.49
C GLY A 97 -9.64 12.99 14.97
N SER A 98 -10.75 13.13 14.22
CA SER A 98 -12.04 12.50 14.57
C SER A 98 -12.04 10.97 14.46
N GLY A 99 -10.94 10.37 13.98
CA GLY A 99 -10.81 8.93 13.83
C GLY A 99 -11.31 8.38 12.48
N LYS A 100 -11.47 9.21 11.45
CA LYS A 100 -11.82 8.77 10.08
C LYS A 100 -10.98 7.58 9.62
N THR A 101 -9.68 7.61 9.92
CA THR A 101 -8.75 6.54 9.53
C THR A 101 -9.15 5.17 10.10
N GLU A 102 -9.71 5.10 11.30
CA GLU A 102 -10.18 3.82 11.86
C GLU A 102 -11.35 3.26 11.06
N ILE A 103 -12.28 4.12 10.61
CA ILE A 103 -13.37 3.70 9.72
C ILE A 103 -12.79 3.14 8.41
N TYR A 104 -11.78 3.82 7.83
CA TYR A 104 -11.11 3.33 6.62
C TYR A 104 -10.49 1.95 6.82
N LEU A 105 -9.75 1.76 7.92
CA LEU A 105 -9.10 0.49 8.25
C LEU A 105 -10.12 -0.64 8.39
N GLN A 106 -11.25 -0.40 9.03
CA GLN A 106 -12.30 -1.40 9.18
C GLN A 106 -13.03 -1.69 7.86
N CYS A 107 -13.22 -0.71 6.98
CA CYS A 107 -13.73 -0.94 5.61
C CYS A 107 -12.74 -1.75 4.77
N ILE A 108 -11.45 -1.45 4.87
CA ILE A 108 -10.38 -2.19 4.20
C ILE A 108 -10.36 -3.64 4.66
N GLU A 109 -10.47 -3.89 5.97
CA GLU A 109 -10.55 -5.25 6.52
C GLU A 109 -11.70 -6.03 5.87
N LYS A 110 -12.92 -5.46 5.83
CA LYS A 110 -14.06 -6.11 5.18
C LYS A 110 -13.75 -6.49 3.74
N VAL A 111 -13.16 -5.56 2.97
CA VAL A 111 -12.85 -5.76 1.55
C VAL A 111 -11.79 -6.86 1.36
N ILE A 112 -10.72 -6.87 2.17
CA ILE A 112 -9.68 -7.89 2.10
C ILE A 112 -10.23 -9.27 2.46
N ARG A 113 -11.14 -9.37 3.43
CA ARG A 113 -11.81 -10.63 3.77
C ARG A 113 -12.64 -11.21 2.63
N TYR A 114 -13.09 -10.37 1.67
CA TYR A 114 -13.72 -10.81 0.42
C TYR A 114 -12.71 -11.10 -0.71
N GLY A 115 -11.41 -11.18 -0.40
CA GLY A 115 -10.34 -11.42 -1.38
C GLY A 115 -10.15 -10.27 -2.37
N ARG A 116 -10.51 -9.04 -1.98
CA ARG A 116 -10.38 -7.85 -2.81
C ARG A 116 -9.30 -6.92 -2.30
N GLN A 117 -8.90 -5.97 -3.14
CA GLN A 117 -7.84 -5.00 -2.87
C GLN A 117 -8.43 -3.62 -2.54
N ALA A 118 -7.71 -2.85 -1.71
CA ALA A 118 -8.06 -1.48 -1.38
C ALA A 118 -7.06 -0.49 -2.00
N LEU A 119 -7.56 0.55 -2.68
CA LEU A 119 -6.80 1.73 -3.06
C LEU A 119 -7.08 2.85 -2.04
N VAL A 120 -6.03 3.35 -1.39
CA VAL A 120 -6.11 4.48 -0.46
C VAL A 120 -5.27 5.62 -0.99
N MET A 121 -5.92 6.71 -1.31
CA MET A 121 -5.28 7.93 -1.78
C MET A 121 -5.17 8.93 -0.63
N ILE A 122 -3.97 9.43 -0.44
CA ILE A 122 -3.61 10.34 0.66
C ILE A 122 -2.89 11.56 0.06
N PRO A 123 -3.14 12.79 0.54
CA PRO A 123 -2.39 13.96 0.11
C PRO A 123 -0.88 13.76 0.28
N GLU A 124 -0.08 14.30 -0.63
CA GLU A 124 1.36 14.11 -0.63
C GLU A 124 2.03 14.51 0.70
N ILE A 125 1.55 15.58 1.31
CA ILE A 125 2.03 16.07 2.62
C ILE A 125 1.68 15.12 3.78
N SER A 126 0.61 14.35 3.65
CA SER A 126 0.10 13.43 4.68
C SER A 126 0.63 12.00 4.51
N LEU A 127 1.24 11.68 3.35
CA LEU A 127 1.85 10.39 3.10
C LEU A 127 3.24 10.32 3.75
N THR A 128 3.26 10.10 5.05
CA THR A 128 4.47 9.99 5.87
C THR A 128 4.80 8.52 6.18
N PRO A 129 6.04 8.21 6.58
CA PRO A 129 6.40 6.88 7.07
C PRO A 129 5.52 6.40 8.24
N GLN A 130 5.01 7.33 9.05
CA GLN A 130 4.09 7.01 10.14
C GLN A 130 2.72 6.58 9.61
N THR A 131 2.23 7.23 8.54
CA THR A 131 0.98 6.83 7.89
C THR A 131 1.11 5.45 7.26
N GLU A 132 2.18 5.19 6.52
CA GLU A 132 2.48 3.86 5.96
C GLU A 132 2.54 2.80 7.05
N LYS A 133 3.31 3.09 8.13
CA LYS A 133 3.47 2.18 9.27
C LYS A 133 2.11 1.80 9.88
N ARG A 134 1.17 2.72 9.98
CA ARG A 134 -0.17 2.46 10.54
C ARG A 134 -0.94 1.37 9.78
N PHE A 135 -0.82 1.32 8.46
CA PHE A 135 -1.43 0.25 7.66
C PHE A 135 -0.68 -1.06 7.80
N ARG A 136 0.65 -1.02 7.81
CA ARG A 136 1.49 -2.23 7.97
C ARG A 136 1.40 -2.84 9.37
N ASP A 137 1.23 -2.03 10.41
CA ASP A 137 1.03 -2.51 11.78
C ASP A 137 -0.36 -3.13 11.95
N ARG A 138 -1.38 -2.61 11.23
CA ARG A 138 -2.74 -3.12 11.33
C ARG A 138 -2.93 -4.44 10.60
N PHE A 139 -2.38 -4.59 9.41
CA PHE A 139 -2.67 -5.70 8.51
C PHE A 139 -1.45 -6.55 8.22
N ASN A 140 -1.64 -7.88 8.33
CA ASN A 140 -0.65 -8.87 7.91
C ASN A 140 -0.77 -9.16 6.40
N VAL A 141 -0.70 -8.12 5.59
CA VAL A 141 -0.76 -8.21 4.13
C VAL A 141 0.30 -7.31 3.50
N GLU A 142 0.54 -7.54 2.21
CA GLU A 142 1.41 -6.65 1.47
C GLU A 142 0.75 -5.31 1.18
N VAL A 143 1.49 -4.24 1.48
CA VAL A 143 1.10 -2.85 1.25
C VAL A 143 2.05 -2.25 0.23
N ALA A 144 1.58 -2.01 -0.98
CA ALA A 144 2.33 -1.32 -2.03
C ALA A 144 2.19 0.21 -1.88
N MET A 145 3.24 0.93 -2.27
CA MET A 145 3.28 2.39 -2.20
C MET A 145 3.39 2.99 -3.60
N MET A 146 2.66 4.11 -3.87
CA MET A 146 2.74 4.81 -5.15
C MET A 146 2.80 6.34 -4.93
N HIS A 147 3.98 6.92 -5.00
CA HIS A 147 4.19 8.36 -4.82
C HIS A 147 5.41 8.86 -5.60
N SER A 148 5.58 10.20 -5.66
CA SER A 148 6.62 10.87 -6.45
C SER A 148 8.05 10.58 -5.97
N GLY A 149 8.25 10.27 -4.70
CA GLY A 149 9.56 10.00 -4.11
C GLY A 149 10.13 8.60 -4.38
N LEU A 150 9.38 7.70 -5.04
CA LEU A 150 9.86 6.37 -5.41
C LEU A 150 10.81 6.42 -6.59
N THR A 151 11.84 5.58 -6.57
CA THR A 151 12.65 5.27 -7.74
C THR A 151 11.80 4.55 -8.79
N ASP A 152 12.26 4.54 -10.06
CA ASP A 152 11.55 3.84 -11.14
C ASP A 152 11.41 2.35 -10.87
N GLN A 153 12.40 1.73 -10.22
CA GLN A 153 12.33 0.33 -9.83
C GLN A 153 11.30 0.07 -8.74
N GLU A 154 11.29 0.87 -7.67
CA GLU A 154 10.29 0.76 -6.59
C GLU A 154 8.87 0.99 -7.12
N ARG A 155 8.73 1.91 -8.06
CA ARG A 155 7.46 2.19 -8.74
C ARG A 155 6.98 0.99 -9.56
N LEU A 156 7.89 0.36 -10.32
CA LEU A 156 7.58 -0.83 -11.11
C LEU A 156 7.20 -2.03 -10.19
N GLU A 157 7.92 -2.21 -9.08
CA GLU A 157 7.60 -3.23 -8.09
C GLU A 157 6.19 -3.03 -7.52
N SER A 158 5.88 -1.84 -7.01
CA SER A 158 4.56 -1.49 -6.47
C SER A 158 3.44 -1.62 -7.51
N TRP A 159 3.70 -1.19 -8.74
CA TRP A 159 2.76 -1.36 -9.85
C TRP A 159 2.46 -2.83 -10.12
N THR A 160 3.50 -3.65 -10.16
CA THR A 160 3.37 -5.10 -10.42
C THR A 160 2.64 -5.80 -9.29
N GLU A 161 2.95 -5.47 -8.02
CA GLU A 161 2.29 -6.04 -6.85
C GLU A 161 0.79 -5.73 -6.80
N ALA A 162 0.41 -4.50 -7.14
CA ALA A 162 -1.00 -4.13 -7.25
C ALA A 162 -1.69 -4.84 -8.42
N ALA A 163 -1.07 -4.84 -9.60
CA ALA A 163 -1.62 -5.45 -10.82
C ALA A 163 -1.76 -6.97 -10.74
N THR A 164 -0.88 -7.65 -10.02
CA THR A 164 -0.93 -9.11 -9.83
C THR A 164 -1.79 -9.54 -8.66
N GLY A 165 -2.20 -8.62 -7.79
CA GLY A 165 -2.95 -8.89 -6.56
C GLY A 165 -2.06 -9.38 -5.41
N GLN A 166 -0.74 -9.25 -5.53
CA GLN A 166 0.20 -9.55 -4.44
C GLN A 166 0.04 -8.54 -3.29
N ALA A 167 -0.12 -7.25 -3.60
CA ALA A 167 -0.48 -6.25 -2.62
C ALA A 167 -1.99 -6.21 -2.44
N ALA A 168 -2.46 -6.39 -1.21
CA ALA A 168 -3.87 -6.25 -0.85
C ALA A 168 -4.27 -4.77 -0.66
N ILE A 169 -3.31 -3.93 -0.31
CA ILE A 169 -3.51 -2.49 -0.11
C ILE A 169 -2.52 -1.73 -0.99
N LEU A 170 -3.02 -0.75 -1.73
CA LEU A 170 -2.22 0.25 -2.44
C LEU A 170 -2.41 1.60 -1.78
N LEU A 171 -1.35 2.11 -1.14
CA LEU A 171 -1.31 3.48 -0.64
C LEU A 171 -0.65 4.38 -1.67
N GLY A 172 -1.21 5.55 -1.93
CA GLY A 172 -0.52 6.45 -2.83
C GLY A 172 -1.08 7.86 -2.88
N THR A 173 -0.37 8.69 -3.61
CA THR A 173 -0.77 10.06 -3.89
C THR A 173 -1.59 10.12 -5.19
N ARG A 174 -1.76 11.29 -5.74
CA ARG A 174 -2.55 11.57 -6.94
C ARG A 174 -2.37 10.54 -8.08
N SER A 175 -1.14 10.15 -8.38
CA SER A 175 -0.85 9.22 -9.49
C SER A 175 -1.31 7.78 -9.25
N ALA A 176 -1.57 7.40 -8.01
CA ALA A 176 -2.02 6.04 -7.67
C ALA A 176 -3.38 5.68 -8.32
N VAL A 177 -4.18 6.69 -8.69
CA VAL A 177 -5.46 6.48 -9.38
C VAL A 177 -5.32 5.71 -10.71
N PHE A 178 -4.16 5.74 -11.33
CA PHE A 178 -3.88 5.03 -12.60
C PHE A 178 -3.28 3.64 -12.41
N THR A 179 -2.91 3.25 -11.20
CA THR A 179 -2.28 1.95 -10.96
C THR A 179 -3.31 0.83 -11.15
N PRO A 180 -3.07 -0.15 -12.03
CA PRO A 180 -3.98 -1.27 -12.20
C PRO A 180 -4.02 -2.12 -10.94
N MET A 181 -5.17 -2.69 -10.65
CA MET A 181 -5.37 -3.63 -9.56
C MET A 181 -6.08 -4.87 -10.11
N LYS A 182 -5.69 -6.05 -9.63
CA LYS A 182 -6.25 -7.31 -10.12
C LYS A 182 -7.72 -7.49 -9.75
N ASN A 183 -8.04 -7.17 -8.51
CA ASN A 183 -9.39 -7.36 -7.96
C ASN A 183 -9.75 -6.21 -7.00
N PRO A 184 -9.94 -4.98 -7.52
CA PRO A 184 -10.25 -3.83 -6.68
C PRO A 184 -11.59 -4.03 -5.95
N GLY A 185 -11.68 -3.56 -4.71
CA GLY A 185 -12.84 -3.71 -3.85
C GLY A 185 -13.32 -2.41 -3.24
N ILE A 186 -12.44 -1.44 -3.05
CA ILE A 186 -12.78 -0.12 -2.50
C ILE A 186 -11.74 0.91 -2.92
N ILE A 187 -12.18 2.15 -3.10
CA ILE A 187 -11.31 3.32 -3.20
C ILE A 187 -11.60 4.23 -2.00
N ILE A 188 -10.55 4.71 -1.35
CA ILE A 188 -10.63 5.67 -0.25
C ILE A 188 -9.79 6.88 -0.62
N ILE A 189 -10.33 8.08 -0.48
CA ILE A 189 -9.62 9.34 -0.64
C ILE A 189 -9.68 10.09 0.68
N ASP A 190 -8.55 10.20 1.34
CA ASP A 190 -8.44 11.01 2.55
C ASP A 190 -8.21 12.48 2.19
N GLU A 191 -8.80 13.39 2.96
CA GLU A 191 -8.79 14.85 2.73
C GLU A 191 -9.11 15.20 1.26
N GLU A 192 -10.31 14.78 0.78
CA GLU A 192 -10.74 14.86 -0.62
C GLU A 192 -10.65 16.26 -1.23
N HIS A 193 -10.75 17.28 -0.38
CA HIS A 193 -10.68 18.70 -0.76
C HIS A 193 -9.25 19.18 -1.06
N ASP A 194 -8.21 18.38 -0.75
CA ASP A 194 -6.82 18.80 -0.90
C ASP A 194 -6.46 19.07 -2.37
N GLN A 195 -5.83 20.24 -2.60
CA GLN A 195 -5.46 20.68 -3.95
C GLN A 195 -4.40 19.79 -4.62
N SER A 196 -3.64 19.01 -3.85
CA SER A 196 -2.64 18.07 -4.39
C SER A 196 -3.24 17.00 -5.29
N TYR A 197 -4.55 16.75 -5.20
CA TYR A 197 -5.25 15.84 -6.11
C TYR A 197 -5.48 16.42 -7.51
N LYS A 198 -5.27 17.73 -7.70
CA LYS A 198 -5.38 18.39 -9.01
C LYS A 198 -4.01 18.48 -9.67
N GLN A 199 -3.85 17.83 -10.82
CA GLN A 199 -2.69 18.04 -11.70
C GLN A 199 -2.91 19.28 -12.52
N GLN A 200 -2.05 20.30 -12.33
CA GLN A 200 -2.17 21.57 -13.03
C GLN A 200 -1.20 21.69 -14.20
N ASP A 201 -0.08 20.98 -14.16
CA ASP A 201 0.96 21.00 -15.19
C ASP A 201 0.87 19.77 -16.09
N GLY A 202 1.13 19.95 -17.40
CA GLY A 202 1.09 18.89 -18.39
C GLY A 202 -0.34 18.39 -18.64
N PHE A 203 -0.56 17.09 -18.51
CA PHE A 203 -1.90 16.50 -18.61
C PHE A 203 -2.71 16.82 -17.36
N ARG A 204 -3.66 17.72 -17.50
CA ARG A 204 -4.48 18.23 -16.39
C ARG A 204 -5.60 17.24 -16.04
N TYR A 205 -5.69 16.87 -14.77
CA TYR A 205 -6.77 16.02 -14.27
C TYR A 205 -7.00 16.22 -12.76
N SER A 206 -8.16 15.85 -12.30
CA SER A 206 -8.50 15.70 -10.89
C SER A 206 -8.48 14.20 -10.54
N ALA A 207 -7.57 13.78 -9.66
CA ALA A 207 -7.48 12.40 -9.25
C ALA A 207 -8.70 11.96 -8.44
N ARG A 208 -9.32 12.88 -7.67
CA ARG A 208 -10.60 12.65 -6.99
C ARG A 208 -11.70 12.28 -7.99
N ASP A 209 -11.87 13.08 -9.03
CA ASP A 209 -12.95 12.84 -10.00
C ASP A 209 -12.69 11.58 -10.81
N LEU A 210 -11.43 11.33 -11.19
CA LEU A 210 -11.04 10.08 -11.84
C LEU A 210 -11.26 8.86 -10.96
N ALA A 211 -11.01 8.96 -9.65
CA ALA A 211 -11.27 7.87 -8.71
C ALA A 211 -12.77 7.54 -8.61
N VAL A 212 -13.65 8.55 -8.63
CA VAL A 212 -15.12 8.34 -8.67
C VAL A 212 -15.51 7.65 -9.97
N ILE A 213 -14.97 8.10 -11.11
CA ILE A 213 -15.23 7.46 -12.41
C ILE A 213 -14.74 6.01 -12.40
N ARG A 214 -13.54 5.77 -11.90
CA ARG A 214 -12.94 4.45 -11.77
C ARG A 214 -13.78 3.55 -10.88
N ALA A 215 -14.17 4.00 -9.68
CA ALA A 215 -15.03 3.24 -8.78
C ALA A 215 -16.36 2.85 -9.44
N LYS A 216 -16.96 3.76 -10.22
CA LYS A 216 -18.18 3.49 -10.99
C LYS A 216 -17.96 2.43 -12.08
N GLN A 217 -16.87 2.50 -12.82
CA GLN A 217 -16.52 1.53 -13.87
C GLN A 217 -16.24 0.14 -13.30
N GLU A 218 -15.52 0.07 -12.18
CA GLU A 218 -15.18 -1.17 -11.48
C GLU A 218 -16.33 -1.68 -10.60
N LYS A 219 -17.43 -0.91 -10.48
CA LYS A 219 -18.62 -1.21 -9.65
C LYS A 219 -18.27 -1.48 -8.19
N ILE A 220 -17.43 -0.63 -7.62
CA ILE A 220 -16.96 -0.70 -6.24
C ILE A 220 -17.30 0.59 -5.49
N PRO A 221 -17.40 0.55 -4.16
CA PRO A 221 -17.62 1.75 -3.36
C PRO A 221 -16.40 2.67 -3.35
N ILE A 222 -16.68 3.95 -3.19
CA ILE A 222 -15.66 4.97 -2.91
C ILE A 222 -16.02 5.77 -1.68
N ILE A 223 -15.04 5.96 -0.80
CA ILE A 223 -15.14 6.79 0.39
C ILE A 223 -14.31 8.06 0.19
N LEU A 224 -14.94 9.20 0.39
CA LEU A 224 -14.33 10.51 0.40
C LEU A 224 -14.31 11.00 1.85
N GLY A 225 -13.13 11.20 2.43
CA GLY A 225 -12.98 11.75 3.77
C GLY A 225 -12.60 13.21 3.71
N SER A 226 -13.25 14.02 4.51
CA SER A 226 -12.96 15.45 4.59
C SER A 226 -13.15 15.99 5.99
N ALA A 227 -12.34 17.00 6.36
CA ALA A 227 -12.60 17.85 7.50
C ALA A 227 -13.43 19.09 7.10
N THR A 228 -13.43 19.41 5.81
CA THR A 228 -14.15 20.54 5.21
C THR A 228 -14.61 20.11 3.83
N PRO A 229 -15.78 19.44 3.71
CA PRO A 229 -16.28 18.96 2.41
C PRO A 229 -16.38 20.10 1.38
N SER A 230 -15.95 19.81 0.14
CA SER A 230 -15.94 20.78 -0.98
C SER A 230 -17.27 20.82 -1.72
#